data_5e6579929a90fb83eb0e9bc94853ec67
#
_entry.id   5e6579929a90fb83eb0e9bc94853ec67
#
_cell.length_a   1.000
_cell.length_b   1.000
_cell.length_c   1.000
_cell.angle_alpha   90.00
_cell.angle_beta   90.00
_cell.angle_gamma   90.00
#
_symmetry.space_group_name_H-M   'P 1'
#
loop_
_entity.id
_entity.type
_entity.pdbx_description
1 polymer ?
#
loop_
_entity_poly.entity_id
_entity_poly.type
_entity_poly.pdbx_seq_one_letter_code
_entity_poly.pdbx_strand_id
1 'polypeptide(L)'
;MSIYKLFFKVSTAMSALLLMPAVLQAALPSTPLNDEFTTSSNETVPASWWWKLDIGATGTWNIVGDLAQVNWGYDGGQSKILTGSGTINIGSETEAGSLYIMGSNPPSADNWVSIVSFNGTVNVGKMGSFTFGGSYISRWGKVSHIDTLNINGGIVSVMADSGNTSYFCVKNLDIRDGGLMESALSLQSYSGGVWNLYTDGVKSSLLRVGNGNTTLNLYGQDVLRNLPRISFDENTGSVLRMNVSADNSFSTFEFNSNGVLELAIAEGASLKIKKLTTKNGTKSISNAEIVFYDYNADAFLLEDSTLTAEDDKLYVPSVDSYIKLTAYDESGNLLVGDWVYDWSDELGVGKLVLNAVPEPEAAAVLLGVLALAFVVRRRKK
;
A
#
# COMPACT_ATOMS: atom_id res chain seq x y z
N MET A 1 -29.62 -45.59 68.61
CA MET A 1 -30.41 -44.56 67.90
C MET A 1 -29.44 -43.77 67.08
N SER A 2 -29.27 -44.04 66.04
CA SER A 2 -29.62 -44.22 64.64
C SER A 2 -28.68 -43.39 63.75
N ILE A 3 -27.65 -44.07 63.21
CA ILE A 3 -26.59 -43.52 62.33
C ILE A 3 -26.97 -43.69 60.84
N TYR A 4 -28.23 -43.73 60.51
CA TYR A 4 -28.70 -44.10 59.15
C TYR A 4 -29.32 -42.95 58.34
N LYS A 5 -29.06 -41.69 58.66
CA LYS A 5 -29.65 -40.56 57.87
C LYS A 5 -28.64 -39.59 57.22
N LEU A 6 -27.37 -39.95 57.12
CA LEU A 6 -26.37 -39.05 56.56
C LEU A 6 -25.76 -39.50 55.19
N PHE A 7 -26.26 -40.58 54.62
CA PHE A 7 -25.67 -41.15 53.38
C PHE A 7 -26.49 -40.94 52.11
N PHE A 8 -27.60 -40.20 52.15
CA PHE A 8 -28.45 -40.02 50.96
C PHE A 8 -28.51 -38.61 50.40
N LYS A 9 -27.65 -37.69 50.81
CA LYS A 9 -27.58 -36.31 50.22
C LYS A 9 -26.29 -35.95 49.48
N VAL A 10 -25.38 -36.86 49.28
CA VAL A 10 -24.11 -36.64 48.56
C VAL A 10 -24.13 -37.19 47.13
N SER A 11 -25.13 -37.98 46.78
CA SER A 11 -25.18 -38.67 45.46
C SER A 11 -25.86 -37.90 44.33
N THR A 12 -26.51 -36.75 44.62
CA THR A 12 -27.20 -35.97 43.58
C THR A 12 -26.50 -34.68 43.16
N ALA A 13 -25.35 -34.37 43.78
CA ALA A 13 -24.55 -33.17 43.41
C ALA A 13 -23.37 -33.52 42.48
N MET A 14 -23.13 -34.78 42.19
CA MET A 14 -21.98 -35.19 41.35
C MET A 14 -22.33 -35.54 39.90
N SER A 15 -23.63 -35.50 39.52
CA SER A 15 -24.07 -35.78 38.13
C SER A 15 -24.35 -34.53 37.34
N ALA A 16 -24.15 -33.34 37.89
CA ALA A 16 -24.39 -32.06 37.19
C ALA A 16 -23.07 -31.40 36.68
N LEU A 17 -21.92 -32.09 36.87
CA LEU A 17 -20.62 -31.50 36.51
C LEU A 17 -19.95 -32.16 35.26
N LEU A 18 -20.72 -32.87 34.46
CA LEU A 18 -20.20 -33.55 33.25
C LEU A 18 -21.07 -33.32 32.00
N LEU A 19 -21.82 -32.26 31.95
CA LEU A 19 -22.36 -31.71 30.73
C LEU A 19 -21.74 -30.33 30.53
N MET A 20 -20.39 -30.25 30.40
CA MET A 20 -19.85 -29.24 29.52
C MET A 20 -20.43 -29.53 28.14
N PRO A 21 -21.17 -28.61 27.50
CA PRO A 21 -21.49 -28.81 26.12
C PRO A 21 -20.15 -29.07 25.44
N ALA A 22 -20.02 -30.21 24.79
CA ALA A 22 -19.01 -30.36 23.76
C ALA A 22 -19.31 -29.17 22.84
N VAL A 23 -18.48 -28.15 22.89
CA VAL A 23 -18.47 -27.11 21.88
C VAL A 23 -18.31 -27.90 20.60
N LEU A 24 -19.38 -28.02 19.82
CA LEU A 24 -19.28 -28.57 18.48
C LEU A 24 -18.30 -27.68 17.78
N GLN A 25 -17.06 -28.14 17.70
CA GLN A 25 -16.04 -27.54 16.88
C GLN A 25 -16.57 -27.68 15.46
N ALA A 26 -17.13 -26.61 14.93
CA ALA A 26 -17.65 -26.64 13.58
C ALA A 26 -16.52 -27.10 12.67
N ALA A 27 -16.70 -28.23 12.04
CA ALA A 27 -15.68 -28.73 11.13
C ALA A 27 -15.58 -27.70 10.00
N LEU A 28 -14.36 -27.24 9.74
CA LEU A 28 -14.10 -26.36 8.61
C LEU A 28 -14.58 -27.05 7.32
N PRO A 29 -15.21 -26.33 6.39
CA PRO A 29 -15.77 -26.91 5.18
C PRO A 29 -14.67 -27.54 4.29
N SER A 30 -15.08 -28.38 3.38
CA SER A 30 -14.18 -28.92 2.36
C SER A 30 -13.70 -27.81 1.41
N THR A 31 -12.45 -27.91 0.94
CA THR A 31 -11.92 -26.96 -0.06
C THR A 31 -12.02 -27.51 -1.49
N PRO A 32 -12.23 -26.67 -2.51
CA PRO A 32 -12.45 -25.22 -2.41
C PRO A 32 -13.76 -24.84 -1.74
N LEU A 33 -13.79 -23.79 -0.96
CA LEU A 33 -14.98 -23.20 -0.38
C LEU A 33 -15.66 -22.35 -1.46
N ASN A 34 -16.86 -22.76 -1.89
CA ASN A 34 -17.62 -22.06 -2.94
C ASN A 34 -18.91 -21.41 -2.41
N ASP A 35 -19.27 -21.68 -1.18
CA ASP A 35 -20.45 -21.16 -0.50
C ASP A 35 -20.04 -20.19 0.62
N GLU A 36 -21.01 -19.61 1.30
CA GLU A 36 -20.79 -18.82 2.49
C GLU A 36 -20.54 -19.71 3.70
N PHE A 37 -19.50 -19.39 4.46
CA PHE A 37 -19.17 -20.05 5.70
C PHE A 37 -18.85 -19.02 6.80
N THR A 38 -19.33 -19.26 8.02
CA THR A 38 -19.11 -18.36 9.14
C THR A 38 -18.45 -19.09 10.29
N THR A 39 -17.32 -18.55 10.76
CA THR A 39 -16.66 -18.92 12.01
C THR A 39 -17.03 -17.90 13.07
N SER A 40 -17.76 -18.32 14.10
CA SER A 40 -18.23 -17.45 15.19
C SER A 40 -17.65 -17.82 16.56
N SER A 41 -16.78 -18.81 16.63
CA SER A 41 -16.13 -19.28 17.85
C SER A 41 -14.61 -19.36 17.68
N ASN A 42 -13.91 -19.55 18.79
CA ASN A 42 -12.45 -19.77 18.75
C ASN A 42 -12.14 -21.14 18.14
N GLU A 43 -11.50 -21.14 16.99
CA GLU A 43 -11.12 -22.34 16.27
C GLU A 43 -9.61 -22.42 16.08
N THR A 44 -9.03 -23.51 16.55
CA THR A 44 -7.67 -23.89 16.17
C THR A 44 -7.77 -24.90 15.05
N VAL A 45 -7.29 -24.54 13.87
CA VAL A 45 -7.24 -25.47 12.74
C VAL A 45 -6.20 -26.53 13.06
N PRO A 46 -6.58 -27.80 13.24
CA PRO A 46 -5.62 -28.85 13.52
C PRO A 46 -4.59 -28.95 12.38
N ALA A 47 -3.33 -29.03 12.76
CA ALA A 47 -2.20 -29.08 11.84
C ALA A 47 -2.30 -30.21 10.81
N SER A 48 -2.87 -31.32 11.20
CA SER A 48 -2.99 -32.51 10.35
C SER A 48 -4.00 -32.41 9.23
N TRP A 49 -4.89 -31.39 9.25
CA TRP A 49 -6.05 -31.40 8.38
C TRP A 49 -5.91 -30.46 7.17
N TRP A 50 -5.20 -29.32 7.31
CA TRP A 50 -5.26 -28.31 6.26
C TRP A 50 -3.91 -27.61 6.09
N TRP A 51 -3.17 -28.07 5.13
CA TRP A 51 -2.01 -27.36 4.68
C TRP A 51 -2.37 -26.26 3.66
N LYS A 52 -3.56 -26.35 3.02
CA LYS A 52 -4.03 -25.38 2.03
C LYS A 52 -5.52 -25.11 2.20
N LEU A 53 -5.89 -23.84 2.36
CA LEU A 53 -7.27 -23.35 2.28
C LEU A 53 -7.47 -22.63 0.95
N ASP A 54 -8.45 -23.05 0.20
CA ASP A 54 -8.80 -22.49 -1.10
C ASP A 54 -10.21 -21.90 -1.03
N ILE A 55 -10.35 -20.58 -1.20
CA ILE A 55 -11.63 -19.88 -1.25
C ILE A 55 -12.00 -19.71 -2.73
N GLY A 56 -12.96 -20.48 -3.22
CA GLY A 56 -13.42 -20.40 -4.60
C GLY A 56 -14.01 -19.04 -4.93
N ALA A 57 -14.17 -18.74 -6.22
CA ALA A 57 -14.58 -17.41 -6.69
C ALA A 57 -15.94 -16.93 -6.14
N THR A 58 -16.87 -17.85 -5.84
CA THR A 58 -18.17 -17.54 -5.22
C THR A 58 -18.16 -17.74 -3.70
N GLY A 59 -17.05 -18.24 -3.14
CA GLY A 59 -16.93 -18.54 -1.72
C GLY A 59 -16.77 -17.29 -0.88
N THR A 60 -17.40 -17.30 0.29
CA THR A 60 -17.24 -16.25 1.30
C THR A 60 -16.96 -16.88 2.65
N TRP A 61 -15.89 -16.41 3.29
CA TRP A 61 -15.58 -16.82 4.65
C TRP A 61 -15.73 -15.64 5.61
N ASN A 62 -16.69 -15.73 6.52
CA ASN A 62 -16.91 -14.74 7.56
C ASN A 62 -16.29 -15.21 8.87
N ILE A 63 -15.45 -14.38 9.49
CA ILE A 63 -14.84 -14.61 10.79
C ILE A 63 -15.34 -13.50 11.71
N VAL A 64 -16.51 -13.71 12.33
CA VAL A 64 -17.24 -12.69 13.11
C VAL A 64 -17.90 -13.32 14.33
N GLY A 65 -17.81 -12.64 15.49
CA GLY A 65 -18.37 -13.05 16.78
C GLY A 65 -17.43 -12.72 17.92
N ASP A 66 -17.94 -12.59 19.14
CA ASP A 66 -17.17 -12.14 20.31
C ASP A 66 -15.90 -12.98 20.61
N LEU A 67 -15.85 -14.20 20.13
CA LEU A 67 -14.72 -15.13 20.30
C LEU A 67 -14.22 -15.71 18.99
N ALA A 68 -14.58 -15.12 17.85
CA ALA A 68 -14.19 -15.62 16.55
C ALA A 68 -12.70 -15.41 16.32
N GLN A 69 -11.89 -16.41 16.63
CA GLN A 69 -10.45 -16.46 16.39
C GLN A 69 -10.11 -17.70 15.60
N VAL A 70 -9.50 -17.54 14.45
CA VAL A 70 -8.94 -18.64 13.68
C VAL A 70 -7.44 -18.62 13.80
N ASN A 71 -6.88 -19.59 14.51
CA ASN A 71 -5.46 -19.80 14.63
C ASN A 71 -5.02 -20.92 13.69
N TRP A 72 -4.37 -20.54 12.61
CA TRP A 72 -3.80 -21.48 11.66
C TRP A 72 -2.29 -21.53 11.86
N GLY A 73 -1.90 -22.11 12.98
CA GLY A 73 -0.51 -22.22 13.42
C GLY A 73 0.25 -23.32 12.72
N TYR A 74 1.56 -23.29 12.95
CA TYR A 74 2.49 -24.32 12.52
C TYR A 74 2.38 -25.58 13.37
N ASP A 75 2.39 -26.73 12.70
CA ASP A 75 2.69 -28.01 13.32
C ASP A 75 3.33 -28.96 12.30
N GLY A 76 4.46 -29.53 12.66
CA GLY A 76 5.04 -30.69 11.95
C GLY A 76 5.71 -30.45 10.60
N GLY A 77 6.06 -29.23 10.20
CA GLY A 77 6.93 -29.02 9.03
C GLY A 77 6.25 -28.62 7.74
N GLN A 78 4.94 -28.33 7.72
CA GLN A 78 4.25 -27.88 6.51
C GLN A 78 3.78 -26.43 6.64
N SER A 79 4.08 -25.59 5.64
CA SER A 79 3.55 -24.25 5.55
C SER A 79 2.05 -24.27 5.30
N LYS A 80 1.31 -23.41 6.00
CA LYS A 80 -0.10 -23.19 5.76
C LYS A 80 -0.25 -22.19 4.60
N ILE A 81 -1.19 -22.43 3.70
CA ILE A 81 -1.34 -21.64 2.48
C ILE A 81 -2.79 -21.23 2.33
N LEU A 82 -3.02 -19.91 2.27
CA LEU A 82 -4.29 -19.33 1.87
C LEU A 82 -4.26 -19.02 0.36
N THR A 83 -5.21 -19.58 -0.38
CA THR A 83 -5.35 -19.36 -1.83
C THR A 83 -6.80 -19.11 -2.21
N GLY A 84 -7.02 -18.76 -3.48
CA GLY A 84 -8.34 -18.60 -4.05
C GLY A 84 -8.62 -17.20 -4.54
N SER A 85 -9.89 -16.95 -4.90
CA SER A 85 -10.35 -15.67 -5.49
C SER A 85 -11.70 -15.20 -4.94
N GLY A 86 -12.18 -15.80 -3.86
CA GLY A 86 -13.42 -15.41 -3.18
C GLY A 86 -13.25 -14.23 -2.22
N THR A 87 -14.04 -14.22 -1.15
CA THR A 87 -14.05 -13.16 -0.16
C THR A 87 -13.79 -13.69 1.25
N ILE A 88 -13.01 -12.96 2.03
CA ILE A 88 -12.82 -13.21 3.46
C ILE A 88 -13.18 -11.92 4.20
N ASN A 89 -14.11 -12.04 5.16
CA ASN A 89 -14.50 -10.95 6.03
C ASN A 89 -14.03 -11.26 7.46
N ILE A 90 -13.29 -10.35 8.08
CA ILE A 90 -12.67 -10.52 9.39
C ILE A 90 -13.14 -9.40 10.30
N GLY A 91 -13.96 -9.72 11.28
CA GLY A 91 -14.64 -8.74 12.12
C GLY A 91 -15.60 -7.85 11.35
N SER A 92 -16.34 -7.05 12.06
CA SER A 92 -17.28 -6.05 11.52
C SER A 92 -17.15 -4.73 12.29
N GLU A 93 -18.11 -3.82 12.14
CA GLU A 93 -18.21 -2.60 12.96
C GLU A 93 -18.49 -2.92 14.43
N THR A 94 -19.17 -4.02 14.72
CA THR A 94 -19.70 -4.35 16.05
C THR A 94 -19.26 -5.72 16.57
N GLU A 95 -18.75 -6.60 15.73
CA GLU A 95 -18.37 -7.95 16.10
C GLU A 95 -16.89 -8.18 15.85
N ALA A 96 -16.20 -8.73 16.83
CA ALA A 96 -14.78 -9.08 16.71
C ALA A 96 -14.56 -10.22 15.72
N GLY A 97 -13.38 -10.27 15.14
CA GLY A 97 -12.93 -11.39 14.33
C GLY A 97 -11.41 -11.38 14.20
N SER A 98 -10.78 -12.53 14.24
CA SER A 98 -9.33 -12.64 14.12
C SER A 98 -8.93 -13.82 13.27
N LEU A 99 -8.08 -13.56 12.28
CA LEU A 99 -7.42 -14.60 11.48
C LEU A 99 -5.91 -14.51 11.68
N TYR A 100 -5.32 -15.61 12.12
CA TYR A 100 -3.89 -15.72 12.32
C TYR A 100 -3.33 -16.87 11.49
N ILE A 101 -2.42 -16.56 10.56
CA ILE A 101 -1.77 -17.56 9.69
C ILE A 101 -0.27 -17.49 9.89
N MET A 102 0.33 -18.57 10.42
CA MET A 102 1.77 -18.66 10.58
C MET A 102 2.36 -19.71 9.65
N GLY A 103 3.34 -19.29 8.86
CA GLY A 103 4.20 -20.19 8.11
C GLY A 103 5.38 -20.66 8.94
N SER A 104 5.85 -21.83 8.61
CA SER A 104 7.05 -22.40 9.23
C SER A 104 8.21 -22.45 8.27
N ASN A 105 9.36 -22.70 8.84
CA ASN A 105 10.56 -23.06 8.12
C ASN A 105 10.35 -24.40 7.39
N PRO A 106 10.30 -24.48 6.07
CA PRO A 106 10.22 -25.76 5.39
C PRO A 106 11.50 -26.57 5.65
N PRO A 107 11.40 -27.90 5.78
CA PRO A 107 12.53 -28.76 6.06
C PRO A 107 13.58 -28.83 4.93
N SER A 108 13.27 -28.31 3.75
CA SER A 108 14.20 -28.21 2.61
C SER A 108 14.00 -26.94 1.79
N ALA A 109 15.07 -26.45 1.17
CA ALA A 109 15.06 -25.24 0.33
C ALA A 109 14.14 -25.34 -0.89
N ASP A 110 13.72 -26.53 -1.29
CA ASP A 110 12.94 -26.77 -2.51
C ASP A 110 11.42 -26.61 -2.30
N ASN A 111 10.96 -26.53 -1.04
CA ASN A 111 9.54 -26.46 -0.68
C ASN A 111 9.07 -25.06 -0.26
N TRP A 112 9.65 -24.02 -0.85
CA TRP A 112 9.29 -22.63 -0.57
C TRP A 112 7.91 -22.28 -1.14
N VAL A 113 6.96 -21.93 -0.30
CA VAL A 113 5.59 -21.61 -0.69
C VAL A 113 5.19 -20.27 -0.10
N SER A 114 4.50 -19.45 -0.89
CA SER A 114 3.85 -18.25 -0.36
C SER A 114 2.77 -18.65 0.65
N ILE A 115 2.76 -18.01 1.82
CA ILE A 115 1.77 -18.31 2.88
C ILE A 115 0.40 -17.81 2.48
N VAL A 116 0.34 -16.63 1.83
CA VAL A 116 -0.87 -16.05 1.29
C VAL A 116 -0.66 -15.84 -0.21
N SER A 117 -1.47 -16.50 -1.03
CA SER A 117 -1.50 -16.35 -2.48
C SER A 117 -2.97 -16.21 -2.89
N PHE A 118 -3.54 -15.04 -2.57
CA PHE A 118 -4.98 -14.83 -2.62
C PHE A 118 -5.35 -13.78 -3.67
N ASN A 119 -6.02 -14.23 -4.73
CA ASN A 119 -6.49 -13.38 -5.85
C ASN A 119 -7.89 -12.81 -5.59
N GLY A 120 -8.37 -12.88 -4.36
CA GLY A 120 -9.69 -12.43 -3.95
C GLY A 120 -9.65 -11.17 -3.09
N THR A 121 -10.72 -10.96 -2.35
CA THR A 121 -10.91 -9.81 -1.47
C THR A 121 -10.82 -10.21 0.00
N VAL A 122 -10.01 -9.48 0.76
CA VAL A 122 -9.97 -9.56 2.22
C VAL A 122 -10.48 -8.23 2.79
N ASN A 123 -11.56 -8.31 3.56
CA ASN A 123 -12.14 -7.18 4.29
C ASN A 123 -11.84 -7.33 5.78
N VAL A 124 -11.22 -6.32 6.38
CA VAL A 124 -10.93 -6.27 7.82
C VAL A 124 -11.71 -5.12 8.41
N GLY A 125 -12.80 -5.45 9.10
CA GLY A 125 -13.68 -4.49 9.74
C GLY A 125 -13.05 -3.88 11.00
N LYS A 126 -13.71 -2.91 11.61
CA LYS A 126 -13.20 -2.12 12.74
C LYS A 126 -12.76 -2.98 13.94
N MET A 127 -13.46 -4.06 14.21
CA MET A 127 -13.09 -5.01 15.26
C MET A 127 -12.36 -6.24 14.70
N GLY A 128 -11.85 -6.15 13.47
CA GLY A 128 -11.13 -7.23 12.78
C GLY A 128 -9.62 -7.16 12.98
N SER A 129 -8.99 -8.33 13.05
CA SER A 129 -7.52 -8.48 13.07
C SER A 129 -7.08 -9.60 12.16
N PHE A 130 -6.22 -9.28 11.21
CA PHE A 130 -5.60 -10.25 10.31
C PHE A 130 -4.09 -10.24 10.50
N THR A 131 -3.54 -11.32 11.02
CA THR A 131 -2.10 -11.47 11.20
C THR A 131 -1.60 -12.66 10.41
N PHE A 132 -0.56 -12.44 9.61
CA PHE A 132 0.12 -13.54 8.94
C PHE A 132 1.62 -13.31 8.92
N GLY A 133 2.38 -14.40 8.87
CA GLY A 133 3.81 -14.29 8.92
C GLY A 133 4.55 -15.60 9.14
N GLY A 134 5.81 -15.49 9.50
CA GLY A 134 6.72 -16.58 9.81
C GLY A 134 8.09 -16.40 9.20
N SER A 135 8.96 -17.38 9.40
CA SER A 135 10.37 -17.35 9.02
C SER A 135 10.61 -17.16 7.50
N TYR A 136 9.61 -17.46 6.67
CA TYR A 136 9.75 -17.43 5.22
C TYR A 136 8.46 -17.06 4.51
N ILE A 137 8.07 -15.78 4.60
CA ILE A 137 6.89 -15.29 3.90
C ILE A 137 7.11 -15.27 2.40
N SER A 138 8.35 -15.07 1.96
CA SER A 138 8.70 -15.00 0.55
C SER A 138 10.20 -15.20 0.34
N ARG A 139 10.58 -16.10 -0.53
CA ARG A 139 11.96 -16.28 -0.99
C ARG A 139 11.98 -16.81 -2.43
N TRP A 140 12.98 -16.38 -3.21
CA TRP A 140 13.23 -16.89 -4.56
C TRP A 140 12.04 -16.71 -5.53
N GLY A 141 11.45 -15.52 -5.57
CA GLY A 141 10.40 -15.18 -6.54
C GLY A 141 8.99 -15.67 -6.20
N LYS A 142 8.79 -16.29 -5.03
CA LYS A 142 7.45 -16.62 -4.52
C LYS A 142 7.06 -15.60 -3.47
N VAL A 143 6.15 -14.73 -3.80
CA VAL A 143 5.73 -13.59 -3.01
C VAL A 143 4.34 -13.83 -2.45
N SER A 144 4.16 -13.61 -1.15
CA SER A 144 2.82 -13.54 -0.59
C SER A 144 2.09 -12.33 -1.13
N HIS A 145 0.85 -12.51 -1.58
CA HIS A 145 0.04 -11.46 -2.17
C HIS A 145 -1.44 -11.56 -1.82
N ILE A 146 -2.11 -10.41 -1.86
CA ILE A 146 -3.56 -10.28 -1.83
C ILE A 146 -3.95 -9.33 -2.97
N ASP A 147 -4.95 -9.71 -3.78
CA ASP A 147 -5.40 -8.83 -4.86
C ASP A 147 -6.12 -7.60 -4.31
N THR A 148 -7.07 -7.77 -3.41
CA THR A 148 -7.80 -6.64 -2.82
C THR A 148 -7.84 -6.76 -1.30
N LEU A 149 -7.35 -5.73 -0.62
CA LEU A 149 -7.31 -5.62 0.83
C LEU A 149 -7.99 -4.32 1.27
N ASN A 150 -9.13 -4.47 1.94
CA ASN A 150 -9.89 -3.36 2.50
C ASN A 150 -9.76 -3.39 4.03
N ILE A 151 -9.25 -2.30 4.62
CA ILE A 151 -9.06 -2.17 6.06
C ILE A 151 -9.90 -0.99 6.55
N ASN A 152 -11.06 -1.32 7.12
CA ASN A 152 -12.03 -0.35 7.60
C ASN A 152 -12.01 -0.28 9.13
N GLY A 153 -11.06 0.46 9.68
CA GLY A 153 -10.83 0.59 11.12
C GLY A 153 -10.13 -0.61 11.78
N GLY A 154 -9.95 -1.72 11.08
CA GLY A 154 -9.31 -2.92 11.60
C GLY A 154 -7.79 -2.91 11.48
N ILE A 155 -7.15 -4.04 11.81
CA ILE A 155 -5.69 -4.16 11.85
C ILE A 155 -5.23 -5.34 10.98
N VAL A 156 -4.25 -5.08 10.12
CA VAL A 156 -3.52 -6.10 9.37
C VAL A 156 -2.05 -6.06 9.79
N SER A 157 -1.51 -7.20 10.22
CA SER A 157 -0.11 -7.32 10.64
C SER A 157 0.62 -8.35 9.80
N VAL A 158 1.67 -7.91 9.11
CA VAL A 158 2.58 -8.77 8.36
C VAL A 158 3.85 -8.96 9.16
N MET A 159 4.06 -10.14 9.70
CA MET A 159 5.20 -10.47 10.54
C MET A 159 6.31 -11.14 9.73
N ALA A 160 7.55 -10.84 10.05
CA ALA A 160 8.72 -11.49 9.46
C ALA A 160 9.79 -11.75 10.52
N ASP A 161 10.47 -12.87 10.39
CA ASP A 161 11.66 -13.11 11.19
C ASP A 161 12.87 -12.33 10.65
N SER A 162 13.85 -12.10 11.52
CA SER A 162 15.10 -11.41 11.19
C SER A 162 15.83 -12.12 10.05
N GLY A 163 16.22 -11.36 9.03
CA GLY A 163 16.96 -11.83 7.85
C GLY A 163 16.11 -12.12 6.62
N ASN A 164 14.81 -11.88 6.66
CA ASN A 164 13.94 -12.01 5.51
C ASN A 164 13.95 -10.69 4.70
N THR A 165 14.45 -10.73 3.46
CA THR A 165 14.50 -9.57 2.54
C THR A 165 13.26 -9.49 1.64
N SER A 166 12.23 -10.21 1.97
CA SER A 166 11.04 -10.39 1.18
C SER A 166 10.11 -9.19 1.23
N TYR A 167 9.14 -9.16 0.34
CA TYR A 167 8.09 -8.16 0.29
C TYR A 167 6.72 -8.83 0.27
N PHE A 168 5.72 -8.09 0.72
CA PHE A 168 4.32 -8.46 0.64
C PHE A 168 3.64 -7.62 -0.43
N CYS A 169 2.94 -8.29 -1.34
CA CYS A 169 2.30 -7.63 -2.45
C CYS A 169 0.81 -7.42 -2.22
N VAL A 170 0.35 -6.19 -2.46
CA VAL A 170 -1.08 -5.85 -2.51
C VAL A 170 -1.36 -5.10 -3.79
N LYS A 171 -2.32 -5.58 -4.58
CA LYS A 171 -2.71 -4.89 -5.81
C LYS A 171 -3.61 -3.70 -5.49
N ASN A 172 -4.75 -3.94 -4.86
CA ASN A 172 -5.70 -2.89 -4.47
C ASN A 172 -5.75 -2.81 -2.95
N LEU A 173 -5.46 -1.63 -2.41
CA LEU A 173 -5.47 -1.36 -0.98
C LEU A 173 -6.41 -0.19 -0.69
N ASP A 174 -7.31 -0.37 0.27
CA ASP A 174 -8.17 0.69 0.76
C ASP A 174 -8.06 0.74 2.30
N ILE A 175 -7.56 1.85 2.85
CA ILE A 175 -7.41 2.04 4.30
C ILE A 175 -8.17 3.28 4.74
N ARG A 176 -9.21 3.08 5.56
CA ARG A 176 -10.08 4.13 6.07
C ARG A 176 -10.42 3.93 7.54
N ASP A 177 -11.05 4.92 8.14
CA ASP A 177 -11.64 4.89 9.49
C ASP A 177 -10.67 4.48 10.61
N GLY A 178 -9.38 4.86 10.45
CA GLY A 178 -8.32 4.50 11.39
C GLY A 178 -7.77 3.08 11.21
N GLY A 179 -8.08 2.43 10.08
CA GLY A 179 -7.50 1.14 9.72
C GLY A 179 -5.97 1.18 9.68
N LEU A 180 -5.35 0.08 10.05
CA LEU A 180 -3.89 -0.04 10.17
C LEU A 180 -3.39 -1.27 9.41
N MET A 181 -2.42 -1.05 8.54
CA MET A 181 -1.58 -2.10 7.95
C MET A 181 -0.14 -1.92 8.43
N GLU A 182 0.33 -2.83 9.26
CA GLU A 182 1.69 -2.85 9.78
C GLU A 182 2.47 -3.99 9.15
N SER A 183 3.57 -3.68 8.48
CA SER A 183 4.38 -4.69 7.80
C SER A 183 5.84 -4.60 8.20
N ALA A 184 6.35 -5.70 8.75
CA ALA A 184 7.79 -5.91 8.97
C ALA A 184 8.56 -6.08 7.65
N LEU A 185 7.85 -6.35 6.56
CA LEU A 185 8.40 -6.48 5.20
C LEU A 185 8.18 -5.19 4.41
N SER A 186 8.97 -5.01 3.35
CA SER A 186 8.64 -4.04 2.32
C SER A 186 7.29 -4.38 1.68
N LEU A 187 6.48 -3.36 1.41
CA LEU A 187 5.26 -3.52 0.63
C LEU A 187 5.58 -3.37 -0.85
N GLN A 188 4.86 -4.07 -1.70
CA GLN A 188 4.96 -3.92 -3.15
C GLN A 188 3.59 -3.83 -3.78
N SER A 189 3.41 -2.87 -4.69
CA SER A 189 2.25 -2.80 -5.56
C SER A 189 2.43 -3.64 -6.82
N TYR A 190 1.32 -4.11 -7.41
CA TYR A 190 1.31 -4.76 -8.72
C TYR A 190 0.88 -3.80 -9.83
N SER A 191 1.16 -4.18 -11.07
CA SER A 191 0.66 -3.50 -12.26
C SER A 191 -0.86 -3.33 -12.24
N GLY A 192 -1.33 -2.12 -12.48
CA GLY A 192 -2.73 -1.74 -12.44
C GLY A 192 -3.31 -1.66 -11.02
N GLY A 193 -2.47 -1.69 -10.00
CA GLY A 193 -2.89 -1.57 -8.61
C GLY A 193 -3.34 -0.16 -8.24
N VAL A 194 -4.32 -0.08 -7.33
CA VAL A 194 -4.84 1.18 -6.79
C VAL A 194 -4.84 1.13 -5.27
N TRP A 195 -4.18 2.09 -4.66
CA TRP A 195 -4.13 2.25 -3.21
C TRP A 195 -4.85 3.54 -2.81
N ASN A 196 -5.87 3.42 -1.98
CA ASN A 196 -6.65 4.53 -1.45
C ASN A 196 -6.34 4.71 0.04
N LEU A 197 -5.68 5.78 0.40
CA LEU A 197 -5.24 6.07 1.76
C LEU A 197 -6.01 7.28 2.31
N TYR A 198 -6.85 7.04 3.31
CA TYR A 198 -7.63 8.07 3.99
C TYR A 198 -7.02 8.44 5.35
N THR A 199 -6.16 7.57 5.90
CA THR A 199 -5.50 7.73 7.19
C THR A 199 -4.03 7.32 7.09
N ASP A 200 -3.21 7.66 8.09
CA ASP A 200 -1.80 7.28 8.20
C ASP A 200 -1.58 5.79 8.59
N GLY A 201 -2.49 4.95 8.15
CA GLY A 201 -2.57 3.53 8.51
C GLY A 201 -1.57 2.61 7.82
N VAL A 202 -0.68 3.09 6.95
CA VAL A 202 0.37 2.24 6.35
C VAL A 202 1.67 2.41 7.13
N LYS A 203 2.12 1.35 7.81
CA LYS A 203 3.42 1.28 8.48
C LYS A 203 4.31 0.26 7.81
N SER A 204 5.31 0.71 7.09
CA SER A 204 6.33 -0.12 6.46
C SER A 204 7.60 0.69 6.22
N SER A 205 8.74 0.04 6.13
CA SER A 205 10.01 0.71 5.83
C SER A 205 10.13 1.18 4.38
N LEU A 206 9.37 0.56 3.46
CA LEU A 206 9.49 0.78 2.03
C LEU A 206 8.20 0.35 1.29
N LEU A 207 7.71 1.20 0.39
CA LEU A 207 6.81 0.81 -0.69
C LEU A 207 7.62 0.66 -1.99
N ARG A 208 7.59 -0.53 -2.57
CA ARG A 208 8.10 -0.77 -3.93
C ARG A 208 6.99 -0.64 -4.95
N VAL A 209 7.25 0.11 -5.98
CA VAL A 209 6.39 0.19 -7.15
C VAL A 209 6.91 -0.86 -8.15
N GLY A 210 6.15 -1.93 -8.30
CA GLY A 210 6.49 -3.03 -9.22
C GLY A 210 6.25 -2.65 -10.67
N ASN A 211 6.39 -3.66 -11.56
CA ASN A 211 6.20 -3.49 -13.00
C ASN A 211 4.84 -2.92 -13.36
N GLY A 212 4.82 -1.91 -14.22
CA GLY A 212 3.62 -1.30 -14.77
C GLY A 212 3.10 -0.13 -13.94
N ASN A 213 1.81 0.15 -14.06
CA ASN A 213 1.22 1.36 -13.51
C ASN A 213 0.63 1.07 -12.12
N THR A 214 0.95 1.93 -11.16
CA THR A 214 0.34 1.94 -9.82
C THR A 214 -0.26 3.32 -9.57
N THR A 215 -1.44 3.37 -8.99
CA THR A 215 -2.07 4.62 -8.55
C THR A 215 -2.12 4.66 -7.02
N LEU A 216 -1.69 5.76 -6.45
CA LEU A 216 -1.72 6.05 -5.02
C LEU A 216 -2.59 7.29 -4.79
N ASN A 217 -3.76 7.11 -4.23
CA ASN A 217 -4.71 8.18 -3.92
C ASN A 217 -4.55 8.56 -2.44
N LEU A 218 -4.08 9.76 -2.16
CA LEU A 218 -3.84 10.30 -0.82
C LEU A 218 -4.98 11.27 -0.47
N TYR A 219 -6.02 10.73 0.15
CA TYR A 219 -7.21 11.52 0.51
C TYR A 219 -7.06 12.26 1.84
N GLY A 220 -6.32 11.70 2.79
CA GLY A 220 -6.08 12.28 4.10
C GLY A 220 -4.77 13.06 4.20
N GLN A 221 -4.65 13.86 5.25
CA GLN A 221 -3.42 14.56 5.59
C GLN A 221 -2.38 13.59 6.18
N ASP A 222 -1.11 13.74 5.80
CA ASP A 222 0.04 12.97 6.30
C ASP A 222 -0.14 11.44 6.27
N VAL A 223 -0.91 10.92 5.32
CA VAL A 223 -1.20 9.47 5.23
C VAL A 223 0.07 8.64 4.93
N LEU A 224 1.15 9.27 4.47
CA LEU A 224 2.46 8.65 4.22
C LEU A 224 3.44 8.77 5.40
N ARG A 225 3.03 9.33 6.54
CA ARG A 225 3.90 9.57 7.71
C ARG A 225 4.72 8.35 8.12
N ASN A 226 4.12 7.17 8.10
CA ASN A 226 4.73 5.92 8.55
C ASN A 226 5.29 5.08 7.40
N LEU A 227 5.41 5.67 6.21
CA LEU A 227 5.99 5.08 5.00
C LEU A 227 7.14 5.98 4.51
N PRO A 228 8.34 5.87 5.12
CA PRO A 228 9.40 6.83 4.88
C PRO A 228 10.01 6.77 3.49
N ARG A 229 9.82 5.66 2.75
CA ARG A 229 10.49 5.46 1.47
C ARG A 229 9.56 4.84 0.43
N ILE A 230 9.56 5.41 -0.76
CA ILE A 230 8.93 4.87 -1.96
C ILE A 230 10.02 4.65 -3.01
N SER A 231 10.04 3.50 -3.67
CA SER A 231 11.08 3.13 -4.62
C SER A 231 10.50 2.41 -5.83
N PHE A 232 10.94 2.75 -7.02
CA PHE A 232 10.71 1.92 -8.20
C PHE A 232 11.52 0.63 -8.13
N ASP A 233 10.96 -0.48 -8.64
CA ASP A 233 11.68 -1.75 -8.75
C ASP A 233 12.73 -1.71 -9.86
N GLU A 234 13.79 -2.54 -9.74
CA GLU A 234 15.07 -2.32 -10.46
C GLU A 234 15.02 -2.37 -11.98
N ASN A 235 14.06 -3.04 -12.60
CA ASN A 235 14.26 -3.49 -13.98
C ASN A 235 13.20 -3.05 -15.00
N THR A 236 12.34 -2.05 -14.70
CA THR A 236 11.18 -1.82 -15.57
C THR A 236 10.74 -0.39 -15.62
N GLY A 237 10.14 -0.01 -16.75
CA GLY A 237 9.39 1.22 -16.91
C GLY A 237 8.15 1.18 -16.02
N SER A 238 8.29 1.52 -14.75
CA SER A 238 7.18 1.62 -13.80
C SER A 238 6.64 3.04 -13.77
N VAL A 239 5.33 3.17 -13.70
CA VAL A 239 4.65 4.45 -13.50
C VAL A 239 3.98 4.45 -12.14
N LEU A 240 4.28 5.44 -11.32
CA LEU A 240 3.54 5.74 -10.11
C LEU A 240 2.76 7.03 -10.31
N ARG A 241 1.44 6.93 -10.33
CA ARG A 241 0.56 8.08 -10.27
C ARG A 241 0.18 8.36 -8.82
N MET A 242 0.45 9.57 -8.34
CA MET A 242 0.04 10.04 -7.02
C MET A 242 -1.02 11.14 -7.20
N ASN A 243 -2.24 10.86 -6.73
CA ASN A 243 -3.30 11.85 -6.64
C ASN A 243 -3.35 12.34 -5.19
N VAL A 244 -3.00 13.60 -4.96
CA VAL A 244 -2.81 14.19 -3.63
C VAL A 244 -3.94 15.16 -3.35
N SER A 245 -4.83 14.82 -2.41
CA SER A 245 -6.01 15.65 -2.08
C SER A 245 -5.85 16.44 -0.77
N ALA A 246 -4.76 16.23 -0.03
CA ALA A 246 -4.42 16.94 1.20
C ALA A 246 -2.89 16.98 1.37
N ASP A 247 -2.39 17.78 2.32
CA ASP A 247 -0.95 17.88 2.58
C ASP A 247 -0.35 16.54 2.99
N ASN A 248 0.71 16.15 2.29
CA ASN A 248 1.42 14.91 2.54
C ASN A 248 2.93 15.09 2.48
N SER A 249 3.64 14.29 3.25
CA SER A 249 5.09 14.27 3.23
C SER A 249 5.67 12.88 3.45
N PHE A 250 6.84 12.62 2.83
CA PHE A 250 7.64 11.44 3.13
C PHE A 250 9.13 11.70 2.89
N SER A 251 9.98 10.77 3.38
CA SER A 251 11.41 11.05 3.42
C SER A 251 12.10 10.88 2.07
N THR A 252 11.92 9.75 1.39
CA THR A 252 12.77 9.42 0.25
C THR A 252 11.97 8.83 -0.91
N PHE A 253 12.22 9.37 -2.10
CA PHE A 253 11.79 8.79 -3.36
C PHE A 253 12.99 8.27 -4.15
N GLU A 254 12.96 6.98 -4.50
CA GLU A 254 14.05 6.33 -5.23
C GLU A 254 13.62 6.01 -6.65
N PHE A 255 14.24 6.67 -7.62
CA PHE A 255 14.04 6.39 -9.04
C PHE A 255 14.84 5.17 -9.48
N ASN A 256 14.36 4.49 -10.52
CA ASN A 256 15.13 3.62 -11.37
C ASN A 256 15.38 4.31 -12.74
N SER A 257 16.08 3.65 -13.67
CA SER A 257 16.45 4.24 -14.95
C SER A 257 15.27 4.62 -15.87
N ASN A 258 14.08 4.09 -15.66
CA ASN A 258 12.92 4.29 -16.54
C ASN A 258 11.61 4.57 -15.72
N GLY A 259 11.74 4.99 -14.48
CA GLY A 259 10.57 5.25 -13.62
C GLY A 259 9.92 6.59 -13.91
N VAL A 260 8.61 6.62 -14.00
CA VAL A 260 7.82 7.84 -14.16
C VAL A 260 6.99 8.10 -12.91
N LEU A 261 7.18 9.26 -12.30
CA LEU A 261 6.35 9.77 -11.23
C LEU A 261 5.34 10.76 -11.80
N GLU A 262 4.07 10.38 -11.85
CA GLU A 262 2.97 11.26 -12.25
C GLU A 262 2.32 11.87 -11.00
N LEU A 263 2.18 13.17 -10.97
CA LEU A 263 1.63 13.93 -9.86
C LEU A 263 0.39 14.71 -10.29
N ALA A 264 -0.72 14.50 -9.60
CA ALA A 264 -1.91 15.33 -9.65
C ALA A 264 -2.21 15.81 -8.23
N ILE A 265 -1.92 17.07 -7.94
CA ILE A 265 -2.04 17.64 -6.60
C ILE A 265 -3.20 18.64 -6.62
N ALA A 266 -4.22 18.39 -5.81
CA ALA A 266 -5.41 19.23 -5.74
C ALA A 266 -5.08 20.64 -5.26
N GLU A 267 -5.91 21.60 -5.60
CA GLU A 267 -5.81 22.97 -5.12
C GLU A 267 -5.80 23.01 -3.57
N GLY A 268 -4.86 23.72 -3.00
CA GLY A 268 -4.67 23.83 -1.55
C GLY A 268 -4.01 22.63 -0.87
N ALA A 269 -3.65 21.58 -1.63
CA ALA A 269 -2.86 20.46 -1.13
C ALA A 269 -1.39 20.59 -1.52
N SER A 270 -0.51 19.89 -0.78
CA SER A 270 0.92 19.85 -1.08
C SER A 270 1.50 18.44 -0.90
N LEU A 271 2.55 18.15 -1.66
CA LEU A 271 3.38 16.97 -1.50
C LEU A 271 4.84 17.39 -1.24
N LYS A 272 5.37 16.99 -0.09
CA LYS A 272 6.73 17.30 0.30
C LYS A 272 7.61 16.05 0.37
N ILE A 273 8.75 16.08 -0.30
CA ILE A 273 9.73 14.99 -0.33
C ILE A 273 11.08 15.52 0.16
N LYS A 274 11.69 14.84 1.16
CA LYS A 274 12.99 15.29 1.70
C LYS A 274 14.14 15.01 0.76
N LYS A 275 14.10 13.88 0.04
CA LYS A 275 15.22 13.44 -0.78
C LYS A 275 14.78 12.68 -2.01
N LEU A 276 15.32 13.08 -3.15
CA LEU A 276 15.30 12.30 -4.38
C LEU A 276 16.62 11.55 -4.51
N THR A 277 16.57 10.26 -4.91
CA THR A 277 17.76 9.43 -5.09
C THR A 277 17.50 8.29 -6.04
N THR A 278 18.50 7.42 -6.24
CA THR A 278 18.34 6.18 -6.97
C THR A 278 18.49 4.98 -6.06
N LYS A 279 17.85 3.89 -6.42
CA LYS A 279 18.03 2.63 -5.71
C LYS A 279 19.50 2.19 -5.79
N ASN A 280 20.07 1.84 -4.63
CA ASN A 280 21.45 1.34 -4.48
C ASN A 280 22.55 2.28 -4.99
N GLY A 281 22.29 3.59 -5.17
CA GLY A 281 23.28 4.51 -5.69
C GLY A 281 23.73 4.21 -7.13
N THR A 282 22.91 3.51 -7.91
CA THR A 282 23.15 3.26 -9.34
C THR A 282 23.16 4.59 -10.08
N LYS A 283 24.22 4.84 -10.84
CA LYS A 283 24.56 6.15 -11.38
C LYS A 283 23.78 6.58 -12.63
N SER A 284 22.77 5.88 -13.06
CA SER A 284 22.06 6.26 -14.30
C SER A 284 20.55 6.15 -14.13
N ILE A 285 19.89 7.30 -14.15
CA ILE A 285 18.44 7.44 -14.31
C ILE A 285 18.14 8.11 -15.64
N SER A 286 18.65 7.54 -16.72
CA SER A 286 18.67 8.18 -18.04
C SER A 286 17.30 8.55 -18.61
N ASN A 287 16.22 7.89 -18.16
CA ASN A 287 14.86 8.11 -18.65
C ASN A 287 13.86 8.29 -17.51
N ALA A 288 14.31 8.64 -16.29
CA ALA A 288 13.40 8.96 -15.21
C ALA A 288 12.68 10.28 -15.50
N GLU A 289 11.41 10.34 -15.14
CA GLU A 289 10.57 11.52 -15.42
C GLU A 289 9.66 11.84 -14.23
N ILE A 290 9.43 13.14 -13.98
CA ILE A 290 8.35 13.64 -13.14
C ILE A 290 7.37 14.39 -14.05
N VAL A 291 6.12 13.96 -14.01
CA VAL A 291 5.04 14.54 -14.81
C VAL A 291 4.04 15.19 -13.87
N PHE A 292 3.76 16.47 -14.09
CA PHE A 292 2.77 17.23 -13.32
C PHE A 292 1.49 17.38 -14.14
N TYR A 293 0.36 17.02 -13.56
CA TYR A 293 -0.97 17.34 -14.06
C TYR A 293 -1.56 18.46 -13.22
N ASP A 294 -2.25 19.41 -13.84
CA ASP A 294 -2.79 20.60 -13.17
C ASP A 294 -1.68 21.35 -12.39
N TYR A 295 -0.57 21.60 -13.10
CA TYR A 295 0.67 22.08 -12.49
C TYR A 295 0.49 23.34 -11.64
N ASN A 296 0.94 23.23 -10.38
CA ASN A 296 1.04 24.35 -9.43
C ASN A 296 2.43 24.32 -8.77
N ALA A 297 3.21 25.39 -8.92
CA ALA A 297 4.56 25.49 -8.38
C ALA A 297 4.63 25.38 -6.84
N ASP A 298 3.57 25.76 -6.12
CA ASP A 298 3.51 25.74 -4.67
C ASP A 298 3.12 24.37 -4.09
N ALA A 299 2.68 23.45 -4.94
CA ALA A 299 2.12 22.18 -4.51
C ALA A 299 3.16 21.06 -4.34
N PHE A 300 4.31 21.12 -5.05
CA PHE A 300 5.36 20.11 -4.96
C PHE A 300 6.64 20.70 -4.37
N LEU A 301 7.04 20.20 -3.19
CA LEU A 301 8.11 20.76 -2.38
C LEU A 301 9.22 19.75 -2.15
N LEU A 302 10.48 20.18 -2.25
CA LEU A 302 11.68 19.34 -2.04
C LEU A 302 12.54 19.93 -0.93
N GLU A 303 12.95 19.12 0.05
CA GLU A 303 13.84 19.54 1.16
C GLU A 303 15.34 19.31 0.85
N ASP A 304 15.76 19.46 -0.40
CA ASP A 304 17.15 19.28 -0.81
C ASP A 304 17.67 20.54 -1.53
N SER A 305 18.47 21.34 -0.81
CA SER A 305 19.03 22.60 -1.32
C SER A 305 20.10 22.40 -2.41
N THR A 306 20.53 21.18 -2.66
CA THR A 306 21.60 20.91 -3.65
C THR A 306 21.08 20.68 -5.06
N LEU A 307 19.75 20.55 -5.22
CA LEU A 307 19.13 20.36 -6.51
C LEU A 307 19.24 21.61 -7.39
N THR A 308 19.33 21.41 -8.69
CA THR A 308 19.24 22.49 -9.69
C THR A 308 18.35 22.05 -10.85
N ALA A 309 17.64 23.00 -11.46
CA ALA A 309 16.86 22.74 -12.65
C ALA A 309 17.31 23.63 -13.81
N GLU A 310 17.38 23.06 -14.99
CA GLU A 310 17.76 23.74 -16.23
C GLU A 310 17.03 23.07 -17.41
N ASP A 311 16.51 23.86 -18.31
CA ASP A 311 15.66 23.41 -19.41
C ASP A 311 14.46 22.59 -18.90
N ASP A 312 14.33 21.35 -19.36
CA ASP A 312 13.31 20.37 -18.96
C ASP A 312 13.83 19.32 -17.96
N LYS A 313 14.89 19.63 -17.17
CA LYS A 313 15.58 18.65 -16.35
C LYS A 313 15.87 19.15 -14.93
N LEU A 314 15.71 18.25 -13.97
CA LEU A 314 16.14 18.41 -12.58
C LEU A 314 17.42 17.60 -12.37
N TYR A 315 18.53 18.28 -12.02
CA TYR A 315 19.78 17.66 -11.65
C TYR A 315 19.76 17.23 -10.20
N VAL A 316 20.11 15.98 -9.92
CA VAL A 316 20.18 15.40 -8.58
C VAL A 316 21.64 15.05 -8.26
N PRO A 317 22.37 15.93 -7.55
CA PRO A 317 23.82 15.76 -7.31
C PRO A 317 24.18 14.48 -6.58
N SER A 318 23.32 14.01 -5.68
CA SER A 318 23.59 12.80 -4.88
C SER A 318 23.77 11.53 -5.73
N VAL A 319 23.31 11.55 -6.98
CA VAL A 319 23.40 10.42 -7.94
C VAL A 319 24.02 10.82 -9.28
N ASP A 320 24.46 12.08 -9.38
CA ASP A 320 25.08 12.65 -10.60
C ASP A 320 24.22 12.39 -11.85
N SER A 321 22.94 12.74 -11.80
CA SER A 321 21.99 12.41 -12.85
C SER A 321 20.85 13.39 -12.96
N TYR A 322 20.15 13.36 -14.11
CA TYR A 322 19.03 14.22 -14.43
C TYR A 322 17.72 13.44 -14.47
N ILE A 323 16.65 14.08 -13.99
CA ILE A 323 15.26 13.62 -14.10
C ILE A 323 14.55 14.58 -15.05
N LYS A 324 13.88 14.08 -16.08
CA LYS A 324 13.07 14.91 -16.98
C LYS A 324 11.85 15.46 -16.25
N LEU A 325 11.48 16.70 -16.56
CA LEU A 325 10.31 17.38 -16.03
C LEU A 325 9.32 17.67 -17.16
N THR A 326 8.06 17.35 -16.93
CA THR A 326 6.95 17.62 -17.86
C THR A 326 5.76 18.16 -17.07
N ALA A 327 5.06 19.16 -17.56
CA ALA A 327 3.88 19.70 -16.92
C ALA A 327 2.73 19.92 -17.92
N TYR A 328 1.51 19.75 -17.43
CA TYR A 328 0.27 20.00 -18.13
C TYR A 328 -0.60 20.98 -17.33
N ASP A 329 -1.34 21.82 -18.03
CA ASP A 329 -2.34 22.67 -17.41
C ASP A 329 -3.65 21.89 -17.09
N GLU A 330 -4.62 22.56 -16.47
CA GLU A 330 -5.95 22.01 -16.14
C GLU A 330 -6.74 21.52 -17.38
N SER A 331 -6.41 22.02 -18.56
CA SER A 331 -7.01 21.61 -19.82
C SER A 331 -6.28 20.44 -20.48
N GLY A 332 -5.18 19.96 -19.88
CA GLY A 332 -4.33 18.91 -20.41
C GLY A 332 -3.38 19.35 -21.50
N ASN A 333 -3.15 20.65 -21.68
CA ASN A 333 -2.18 21.15 -22.64
C ASN A 333 -0.78 21.09 -22.03
N LEU A 334 0.21 20.68 -22.84
CA LEU A 334 1.60 20.69 -22.44
C LEU A 334 2.09 22.12 -22.18
N LEU A 335 2.59 22.37 -21.00
CA LEU A 335 3.25 23.63 -20.65
C LEU A 335 4.71 23.58 -21.12
N VAL A 336 5.13 24.58 -21.87
CA VAL A 336 6.48 24.70 -22.41
C VAL A 336 7.19 25.88 -21.76
N GLY A 337 8.40 25.66 -21.26
CA GLY A 337 9.18 26.71 -20.62
C GLY A 337 10.44 26.16 -19.98
N ASP A 338 11.20 27.05 -19.38
CA ASP A 338 12.43 26.69 -18.67
C ASP A 338 12.11 26.45 -17.20
N TRP A 339 12.55 25.34 -16.67
CA TRP A 339 12.40 25.00 -15.26
C TRP A 339 13.50 25.67 -14.42
N VAL A 340 13.11 26.20 -13.29
CA VAL A 340 14.01 26.74 -12.26
C VAL A 340 13.70 26.07 -10.94
N TYR A 341 14.74 25.65 -10.22
CA TYR A 341 14.62 25.22 -8.84
C TYR A 341 14.82 26.42 -7.91
N ASP A 342 13.72 26.88 -7.31
CA ASP A 342 13.68 28.03 -6.42
C ASP A 342 13.74 27.58 -4.95
N TRP A 343 14.92 27.71 -4.34
CA TRP A 343 15.16 27.32 -2.95
C TRP A 343 14.91 28.50 -2.00
N SER A 344 14.18 28.24 -0.93
CA SER A 344 13.96 29.16 0.19
C SER A 344 14.70 28.71 1.43
N ASP A 345 15.75 29.45 1.83
CA ASP A 345 16.48 29.19 3.09
C ASP A 345 15.59 29.39 4.32
N GLU A 346 14.63 30.31 4.28
CA GLU A 346 13.69 30.58 5.37
C GLU A 346 12.73 29.41 5.60
N LEU A 347 12.23 28.83 4.53
CA LEU A 347 11.28 27.71 4.59
C LEU A 347 11.94 26.34 4.61
N GLY A 348 13.23 26.25 4.24
CA GLY A 348 13.96 25.00 4.12
C GLY A 348 13.42 24.07 3.05
N VAL A 349 12.78 24.61 2.03
CA VAL A 349 12.23 23.86 0.89
C VAL A 349 12.48 24.61 -0.42
N GLY A 350 12.57 23.84 -1.50
CA GLY A 350 12.62 24.34 -2.86
C GLY A 350 11.40 23.94 -3.66
N LYS A 351 11.10 24.73 -4.66
CA LYS A 351 9.98 24.55 -5.60
C LYS A 351 10.53 24.41 -7.02
N LEU A 352 9.86 23.63 -7.82
CA LEU A 352 10.08 23.60 -9.26
C LEU A 352 9.18 24.63 -9.90
N VAL A 353 9.74 25.69 -10.45
CA VAL A 353 9.01 26.79 -11.09
C VAL A 353 9.22 26.69 -12.60
N LEU A 354 8.12 26.62 -13.35
CA LEU A 354 8.15 26.65 -14.80
C LEU A 354 7.95 28.09 -15.30
N ASN A 355 8.99 28.67 -15.89
CA ASN A 355 8.92 29.96 -16.58
C ASN A 355 8.38 29.73 -18.00
N ALA A 356 7.06 29.84 -18.16
CA ALA A 356 6.43 29.58 -19.43
C ALA A 356 6.97 30.57 -20.51
N VAL A 357 7.46 30.01 -21.61
CA VAL A 357 7.74 30.78 -22.81
C VAL A 357 6.40 31.10 -23.46
N PRO A 358 6.09 32.39 -23.74
CA PRO A 358 4.87 32.74 -24.43
C PRO A 358 4.77 31.98 -25.75
N GLU A 359 3.63 31.33 -26.00
CA GLU A 359 3.42 30.60 -27.24
C GLU A 359 3.78 31.50 -28.43
N PRO A 360 4.41 30.96 -29.49
CA PRO A 360 4.79 31.76 -30.67
C PRO A 360 3.62 32.51 -31.27
N GLU A 361 2.40 32.00 -31.15
CA GLU A 361 1.18 32.69 -31.59
C GLU A 361 0.87 33.92 -30.75
N ALA A 362 1.01 33.85 -29.42
CA ALA A 362 0.82 35.00 -28.54
C ALA A 362 1.91 36.06 -28.78
N ALA A 363 3.15 35.66 -29.00
CA ALA A 363 4.24 36.53 -29.34
C ALA A 363 4.04 37.15 -30.75
N ALA A 364 3.54 36.41 -31.72
CA ALA A 364 3.21 36.89 -33.06
C ALA A 364 2.05 37.88 -33.04
N VAL A 365 1.01 37.64 -32.23
CA VAL A 365 -0.09 38.56 -32.01
C VAL A 365 0.41 39.85 -31.35
N LEU A 366 1.24 39.77 -30.34
CA LEU A 366 1.82 40.94 -29.66
C LEU A 366 2.70 41.76 -30.61
N LEU A 367 3.56 41.09 -31.39
CA LEU A 367 4.39 41.72 -32.41
C LEU A 367 3.52 42.35 -33.54
N GLY A 368 2.46 41.64 -33.94
CA GLY A 368 1.49 42.15 -34.92
C GLY A 368 0.76 43.41 -34.44
N VAL A 369 0.31 43.42 -33.18
CA VAL A 369 -0.33 44.60 -32.56
C VAL A 369 0.66 45.76 -32.42
N LEU A 370 1.90 45.51 -32.02
CA LEU A 370 2.95 46.51 -31.95
C LEU A 370 3.29 47.06 -33.34
N ALA A 371 3.40 46.22 -34.36
CA ALA A 371 3.63 46.65 -35.75
C ALA A 371 2.49 47.48 -36.27
N LEU A 372 1.23 47.11 -36.01
CA LEU A 372 0.04 47.92 -36.36
C LEU A 372 0.04 49.28 -35.66
N ALA A 373 0.38 49.33 -34.39
CA ALA A 373 0.47 50.57 -33.62
C ALA A 373 1.54 51.51 -34.20
N PHE A 374 2.68 50.97 -34.64
CA PHE A 374 3.73 51.74 -35.31
C PHE A 374 3.27 52.30 -36.68
N VAL A 375 2.55 51.50 -37.46
CA VAL A 375 2.03 51.93 -38.77
C VAL A 375 0.98 53.04 -38.62
N VAL A 376 0.07 52.88 -37.63
CA VAL A 376 -0.97 53.94 -37.37
C VAL A 376 -0.33 55.22 -36.87
N ARG A 377 0.75 55.10 -36.05
CA ARG A 377 1.45 56.31 -35.57
C ARG A 377 2.23 57.04 -36.69
N ARG A 378 2.74 56.30 -37.67
CA ARG A 378 3.38 56.95 -38.88
C ARG A 378 2.41 57.58 -39.82
N ARG A 379 1.14 57.17 -39.90
CA ARG A 379 0.14 57.76 -40.76
C ARG A 379 -0.50 59.05 -40.19
N LYS A 380 -0.25 59.37 -38.93
CA LYS A 380 -0.74 60.54 -38.23
C LYS A 380 0.29 61.68 -38.16
N LYS A 381 1.47 61.52 -38.77
CA LYS A 381 2.45 62.56 -39.05
C LYS A 381 2.49 62.81 -40.54
#